data_181758af133a0df6839fc754927fee9f
#
_entry.id   181758af133a0df6839fc754927fee9f
#
_cell.length_a   1.000
_cell.length_b   1.000
_cell.length_c   1.000
_cell.angle_alpha   90.00
_cell.angle_beta   90.00
_cell.angle_gamma   90.00
#
_symmetry.space_group_name_H-M   'P 1'
#
loop_
_entity.id
_entity.type
_entity.pdbx_description
1 polymer ?
#
loop_
_entity_poly.entity_id
_entity_poly.type
_entity_poly.pdbx_seq_one_letter_code
_entity_poly.pdbx_strand_id
1 'polypeptide(L)'
;AQEGLRALKEEEDLGRQLLHELDGTQQSQAIISVDAPADILTTNVPHIGDEVSPEGLAGADMSESQRQILRALVEVYVGRLPETYAAAEMERIAKADLGKAYFAWAGVAEVGGPHYYRVQGPMYVAEYDNTQNDANHIHAVWRDLQKDFGEDVLRDHLRQGHA
;
A
#
# COMPACT_ATOMS: atom_id res chain seq x y z
N ALA A 1 8.21 7.30 -28.74
CA ALA A 1 7.51 6.56 -27.68
C ALA A 1 8.18 5.21 -27.53
N GLN A 2 8.46 4.78 -26.31
CA GLN A 2 8.97 3.44 -26.02
C GLN A 2 7.76 2.49 -25.98
N GLU A 3 7.50 1.83 -27.10
CA GLU A 3 6.39 0.88 -27.21
C GLU A 3 6.59 -0.27 -26.21
N GLY A 4 5.56 -0.60 -25.45
CA GLY A 4 5.59 -1.65 -24.43
C GLY A 4 6.13 -1.24 -23.06
N LEU A 5 6.54 0.02 -22.85
CA LEU A 5 6.87 0.52 -21.50
C LEU A 5 5.60 0.75 -20.69
N ARG A 6 5.45 0.01 -19.60
CA ARG A 6 4.41 0.25 -18.58
C ARG A 6 5.01 1.01 -17.41
N ALA A 7 4.39 2.13 -17.05
CA ALA A 7 4.70 2.82 -15.81
C ALA A 7 4.21 1.98 -14.62
N LEU A 8 4.98 1.96 -13.51
CA LEU A 8 4.59 1.27 -12.28
C LEU A 8 4.21 -0.22 -12.49
N LYS A 9 4.91 -0.87 -13.44
CA LYS A 9 4.61 -2.25 -13.85
C LYS A 9 4.70 -3.23 -12.69
N GLU A 10 5.74 -3.11 -11.86
CA GLU A 10 6.01 -4.05 -10.78
C GLU A 10 4.96 -3.93 -9.68
N GLU A 11 4.49 -2.73 -9.38
CA GLU A 11 3.42 -2.48 -8.41
C GLU A 11 2.11 -3.12 -8.86
N GLU A 12 1.74 -2.91 -10.12
CA GLU A 12 0.52 -3.49 -10.67
C GLU A 12 0.60 -5.01 -10.73
N ASP A 13 1.71 -5.55 -11.28
CA ASP A 13 1.87 -6.99 -11.49
C ASP A 13 1.92 -7.75 -10.16
N LEU A 14 2.65 -7.26 -9.15
CA LEU A 14 2.74 -7.90 -7.83
C LEU A 14 1.43 -7.80 -7.04
N GLY A 15 0.76 -6.66 -7.07
CA GLY A 15 -0.55 -6.51 -6.42
C GLY A 15 -1.57 -7.50 -6.99
N ARG A 16 -1.63 -7.61 -8.31
CA ARG A 16 -2.51 -8.54 -9.02
C ARG A 16 -2.10 -10.00 -8.81
N GLN A 17 -0.80 -10.29 -8.83
CA GLN A 17 -0.27 -11.63 -8.53
C GLN A 17 -0.68 -12.07 -7.12
N LEU A 18 -0.53 -11.19 -6.12
CA LEU A 18 -0.97 -11.50 -4.77
C LEU A 18 -2.44 -11.85 -4.73
N LEU A 19 -3.32 -11.03 -5.34
CA LEU A 19 -4.75 -11.29 -5.38
C LEU A 19 -5.08 -12.66 -6.00
N HIS A 20 -4.42 -13.03 -7.10
CA HIS A 20 -4.66 -14.31 -7.78
C HIS A 20 -4.12 -15.53 -7.04
N GLU A 21 -3.10 -15.37 -6.20
CA GLU A 21 -2.56 -16.44 -5.35
C GLU A 21 -3.40 -16.69 -4.08
N LEU A 22 -4.37 -15.82 -3.77
CA LEU A 22 -5.29 -16.00 -2.67
C LEU A 22 -6.34 -17.07 -3.02
N ASP A 23 -6.70 -17.92 -2.05
CA ASP A 23 -7.86 -18.77 -2.19
C ASP A 23 -9.18 -18.01 -2.08
N GLY A 24 -10.31 -18.66 -2.36
CA GLY A 24 -11.62 -18.00 -2.39
C GLY A 24 -12.04 -17.37 -1.05
N THR A 25 -11.61 -17.93 0.08
CA THR A 25 -11.89 -17.37 1.42
C THR A 25 -11.04 -16.13 1.65
N GLN A 26 -9.76 -16.21 1.31
CA GLN A 26 -8.82 -15.11 1.41
C GLN A 26 -9.20 -13.96 0.47
N GLN A 27 -9.60 -14.26 -0.78
CA GLN A 27 -10.10 -13.25 -1.72
C GLN A 27 -11.33 -12.52 -1.18
N SER A 28 -12.26 -13.25 -0.55
CA SER A 28 -13.46 -12.63 0.06
C SER A 28 -13.14 -11.67 1.20
N GLN A 29 -11.99 -11.83 1.84
CA GLN A 29 -11.49 -10.90 2.86
C GLN A 29 -10.68 -9.75 2.24
N ALA A 30 -9.85 -10.05 1.23
CA ALA A 30 -9.01 -9.05 0.58
C ALA A 30 -9.81 -8.06 -0.27
N ILE A 31 -10.86 -8.53 -0.97
CA ILE A 31 -11.70 -7.69 -1.84
C ILE A 31 -12.68 -6.91 -0.97
N ILE A 32 -12.41 -5.63 -0.78
CA ILE A 32 -13.21 -4.72 0.06
C ILE A 32 -14.35 -4.06 -0.69
N SER A 33 -14.28 -4.01 -2.03
CA SER A 33 -15.34 -3.45 -2.88
C SER A 33 -15.26 -4.02 -4.30
N VAL A 34 -16.41 -4.15 -4.96
CA VAL A 34 -16.49 -4.49 -6.39
C VAL A 34 -16.16 -3.32 -7.29
N ASP A 35 -16.34 -2.09 -6.79
CA ASP A 35 -15.99 -0.86 -7.49
C ASP A 35 -14.76 -0.25 -6.83
N ALA A 36 -13.74 0.10 -7.63
CA ALA A 36 -12.58 0.83 -7.15
C ALA A 36 -12.96 2.29 -6.81
N PRO A 37 -12.32 2.90 -5.79
CA PRO A 37 -12.50 4.32 -5.51
C PRO A 37 -12.03 5.17 -6.70
N ALA A 38 -12.46 6.42 -6.78
CA ALA A 38 -12.08 7.32 -7.88
C ALA A 38 -10.63 7.86 -7.75
N ASP A 39 -9.97 7.61 -6.65
CA ASP A 39 -8.59 8.01 -6.35
C ASP A 39 -8.08 7.25 -5.11
N ILE A 40 -6.78 7.42 -4.79
CA ILE A 40 -6.20 6.93 -3.54
C ILE A 40 -6.98 7.46 -2.33
N LEU A 41 -7.20 6.62 -1.32
CA LEU A 41 -8.02 6.98 -0.14
C LEU A 41 -7.34 8.01 0.75
N THR A 42 -6.01 8.01 0.79
CA THR A 42 -5.26 8.97 1.60
C THR A 42 -5.18 10.38 0.97
N THR A 43 -5.59 10.53 -0.29
CA THR A 43 -5.64 11.80 -1.02
C THR A 43 -4.40 12.68 -0.78
N ASN A 44 -4.61 13.97 -0.54
CA ASN A 44 -3.56 14.97 -0.25
C ASN A 44 -3.54 15.41 1.23
N VAL A 45 -4.12 14.64 2.14
CA VAL A 45 -4.06 14.95 3.59
C VAL A 45 -2.60 14.89 4.05
N PRO A 46 -2.09 15.94 4.73
CA PRO A 46 -0.68 15.99 5.14
C PRO A 46 -0.32 14.96 6.23
N HIS A 47 -1.27 14.55 7.06
CA HIS A 47 -1.08 13.54 8.11
C HIS A 47 -2.24 12.55 8.08
N ILE A 48 -1.94 11.28 7.90
CA ILE A 48 -2.97 10.23 7.87
C ILE A 48 -3.31 9.79 9.31
N GLY A 49 -2.30 9.65 10.17
CA GLY A 49 -2.49 9.24 11.56
C GLY A 49 -3.33 7.97 11.70
N ASP A 50 -4.29 8.01 12.61
CA ASP A 50 -5.23 6.91 12.89
C ASP A 50 -6.49 6.95 11.99
N GLU A 51 -6.55 7.83 10.99
CA GLU A 51 -7.74 8.02 10.16
C GLU A 51 -7.99 6.86 9.20
N VAL A 52 -6.94 6.09 8.86
CA VAL A 52 -7.05 4.94 7.97
C VAL A 52 -6.95 3.65 8.78
N SER A 53 -8.10 3.00 9.00
CA SER A 53 -8.13 1.68 9.64
C SER A 53 -7.65 0.59 8.69
N PRO A 54 -6.88 -0.41 9.18
CA PRO A 54 -6.52 -1.56 8.37
C PRO A 54 -7.75 -2.33 7.89
N GLU A 55 -7.80 -2.67 6.60
CA GLU A 55 -8.85 -3.46 5.98
C GLU A 55 -8.24 -4.50 5.04
N GLY A 56 -9.00 -5.55 4.74
CA GLY A 56 -8.62 -6.61 3.84
C GLY A 56 -8.06 -7.84 4.56
N LEU A 57 -7.21 -8.59 3.88
CA LEU A 57 -6.61 -9.83 4.38
C LEU A 57 -5.34 -9.52 5.17
N ALA A 58 -5.29 -10.00 6.42
CA ALA A 58 -4.07 -9.88 7.23
C ALA A 58 -2.96 -10.81 6.71
N GLY A 59 -1.72 -10.35 6.76
CA GLY A 59 -0.54 -11.15 6.40
C GLY A 59 -0.39 -12.40 7.28
N ALA A 60 -0.91 -12.38 8.52
CA ALA A 60 -0.95 -13.54 9.40
C ALA A 60 -1.80 -14.70 8.84
N ASP A 61 -2.83 -14.37 8.03
CA ASP A 61 -3.73 -15.35 7.41
C ASP A 61 -3.27 -15.79 6.01
N MET A 62 -2.09 -15.31 5.57
CA MET A 62 -1.46 -15.68 4.30
C MET A 62 -0.50 -16.85 4.47
N SER A 63 -0.36 -17.66 3.42
CA SER A 63 0.70 -18.65 3.29
C SER A 63 2.08 -18.00 3.19
N GLU A 64 3.15 -18.76 3.36
CA GLU A 64 4.51 -18.23 3.23
C GLU A 64 4.79 -17.69 1.80
N SER A 65 4.30 -18.37 0.76
CA SER A 65 4.46 -17.90 -0.62
C SER A 65 3.72 -16.58 -0.87
N GLN A 66 2.51 -16.43 -0.34
CA GLN A 66 1.74 -15.18 -0.42
C GLN A 66 2.43 -14.04 0.34
N ARG A 67 2.97 -14.31 1.54
CA ARG A 67 3.77 -13.31 2.29
C ARG A 67 5.03 -12.88 1.55
N GLN A 68 5.67 -13.78 0.79
CA GLN A 68 6.81 -13.42 -0.05
C GLN A 68 6.41 -12.43 -1.16
N ILE A 69 5.24 -12.61 -1.79
CA ILE A 69 4.72 -11.65 -2.77
C ILE A 69 4.38 -10.31 -2.11
N LEU A 70 3.70 -10.34 -0.96
CA LEU A 70 3.41 -9.14 -0.18
C LEU A 70 4.68 -8.37 0.20
N ARG A 71 5.74 -9.09 0.61
CA ARG A 71 7.06 -8.50 0.89
C ARG A 71 7.66 -7.86 -0.34
N ALA A 72 7.68 -8.57 -1.48
CA ALA A 72 8.21 -8.05 -2.74
C ALA A 72 7.46 -6.78 -3.18
N LEU A 73 6.13 -6.75 -3.00
CA LEU A 73 5.33 -5.57 -3.29
C LEU A 73 5.75 -4.36 -2.42
N VAL A 74 5.93 -4.55 -1.14
CA VAL A 74 6.43 -3.51 -0.22
C VAL A 74 7.84 -3.05 -0.61
N GLU A 75 8.73 -3.98 -0.97
CA GLU A 75 10.09 -3.69 -1.40
C GLU A 75 10.14 -2.81 -2.67
N VAL A 76 9.20 -2.97 -3.60
CA VAL A 76 9.11 -2.11 -4.79
C VAL A 76 8.85 -0.65 -4.42
N TYR A 77 7.93 -0.40 -3.49
CA TYR A 77 7.67 0.98 -3.02
C TYR A 77 8.86 1.58 -2.29
N VAL A 78 9.41 0.84 -1.33
CA VAL A 78 10.56 1.29 -0.53
C VAL A 78 11.81 1.48 -1.39
N GLY A 79 12.02 0.63 -2.39
CA GLY A 79 13.15 0.70 -3.31
C GLY A 79 13.22 1.96 -4.17
N ARG A 80 12.16 2.79 -4.18
CA ARG A 80 12.15 4.12 -4.82
C ARG A 80 12.75 5.22 -3.96
N LEU A 81 12.91 4.96 -2.68
CA LEU A 81 13.60 5.87 -1.78
C LEU A 81 15.12 5.85 -2.08
N PRO A 82 15.86 6.93 -1.78
CA PRO A 82 17.31 6.88 -1.81
C PRO A 82 17.84 5.70 -0.96
N GLU A 83 18.89 5.02 -1.43
CA GLU A 83 19.38 3.75 -0.89
C GLU A 83 19.53 3.72 0.64
N THR A 84 20.06 4.79 1.22
CA THR A 84 20.26 4.90 2.68
C THR A 84 18.93 4.90 3.44
N TYR A 85 17.88 5.52 2.89
CA TYR A 85 16.54 5.53 3.48
C TYR A 85 15.82 4.21 3.25
N ALA A 86 15.94 3.63 2.06
CA ALA A 86 15.35 2.35 1.71
C ALA A 86 15.82 1.24 2.66
N ALA A 87 17.13 1.15 2.94
CA ALA A 87 17.69 0.16 3.84
C ALA A 87 17.15 0.31 5.27
N ALA A 88 17.10 1.53 5.80
CA ALA A 88 16.57 1.82 7.13
C ALA A 88 15.07 1.50 7.22
N GLU A 89 14.30 1.82 6.18
CA GLU A 89 12.87 1.56 6.12
C GLU A 89 12.57 0.06 6.05
N MET A 90 13.31 -0.69 5.23
CA MET A 90 13.18 -2.15 5.16
C MET A 90 13.51 -2.83 6.49
N GLU A 91 14.53 -2.35 7.22
CA GLU A 91 14.83 -2.85 8.55
C GLU A 91 13.68 -2.58 9.55
N ARG A 92 13.08 -1.40 9.47
CA ARG A 92 11.93 -1.00 10.30
C ARG A 92 10.71 -1.88 10.02
N ILE A 93 10.41 -2.14 8.75
CA ILE A 93 9.30 -3.01 8.30
C ILE A 93 9.54 -4.47 8.74
N ALA A 94 10.76 -4.97 8.60
CA ALA A 94 11.10 -6.33 9.01
C ALA A 94 10.90 -6.55 10.52
N LYS A 95 11.18 -5.54 11.35
CA LYS A 95 10.97 -5.57 12.80
C LYS A 95 9.48 -5.49 13.19
N ALA A 96 8.65 -4.89 12.33
CA ALA A 96 7.23 -4.66 12.61
C ALA A 96 6.34 -5.89 12.42
N ASP A 97 6.87 -7.00 11.92
CA ASP A 97 6.12 -8.22 11.58
C ASP A 97 5.14 -8.03 10.41
N LEU A 98 5.48 -8.60 9.26
CA LEU A 98 4.64 -8.55 8.06
C LEU A 98 3.26 -9.23 8.25
N GLY A 99 3.13 -10.12 9.22
CA GLY A 99 1.84 -10.70 9.62
C GLY A 99 0.81 -9.66 10.06
N LYS A 100 1.27 -8.48 10.50
CA LYS A 100 0.42 -7.35 10.91
C LYS A 100 0.09 -6.38 9.77
N ALA A 101 0.59 -6.64 8.57
CA ALA A 101 0.18 -5.89 7.39
C ALA A 101 -1.11 -6.46 6.81
N TYR A 102 -1.90 -5.61 6.18
CA TYR A 102 -3.17 -5.95 5.53
C TYR A 102 -3.07 -5.65 4.05
N PHE A 103 -3.62 -6.54 3.23
CA PHE A 103 -3.76 -6.32 1.79
C PHE A 103 -5.25 -6.20 1.45
N ALA A 104 -5.62 -5.09 0.84
CA ALA A 104 -6.98 -4.81 0.38
C ALA A 104 -6.99 -4.54 -1.13
N TRP A 105 -8.03 -5.01 -1.80
CA TRP A 105 -8.28 -4.83 -3.23
C TRP A 105 -9.69 -4.29 -3.47
N ALA A 106 -9.84 -3.44 -4.49
CA ALA A 106 -11.13 -3.01 -4.99
C ALA A 106 -11.11 -2.91 -6.52
N GLY A 107 -12.25 -3.21 -7.17
CA GLY A 107 -12.39 -3.14 -8.61
C GLY A 107 -12.00 -4.41 -9.34
N VAL A 108 -11.63 -4.26 -10.62
CA VAL A 108 -11.45 -5.35 -11.59
C VAL A 108 -10.13 -6.09 -11.34
N ALA A 109 -10.17 -7.42 -11.28
CA ALA A 109 -8.99 -8.26 -11.10
C ALA A 109 -8.19 -8.46 -12.41
N GLU A 110 -8.82 -8.34 -13.57
CA GLU A 110 -8.19 -8.51 -14.88
C GLU A 110 -7.37 -7.29 -15.29
N VAL A 111 -6.32 -7.54 -16.09
CA VAL A 111 -5.47 -6.48 -16.63
C VAL A 111 -6.26 -5.54 -17.52
N GLY A 112 -6.07 -4.24 -17.35
CA GLY A 112 -6.72 -3.19 -18.14
C GLY A 112 -8.03 -2.68 -17.57
N GLY A 113 -8.55 -3.29 -16.49
CA GLY A 113 -9.71 -2.77 -15.78
C GLY A 113 -9.35 -1.80 -14.63
N PRO A 114 -10.27 -0.92 -14.25
CA PRO A 114 -10.08 0.00 -13.14
C PRO A 114 -9.96 -0.78 -11.83
N HIS A 115 -8.92 -0.49 -11.06
CA HIS A 115 -8.65 -1.18 -9.80
C HIS A 115 -7.87 -0.30 -8.83
N TYR A 116 -7.96 -0.67 -7.58
CA TYR A 116 -7.26 -0.09 -6.44
C TYR A 116 -6.74 -1.22 -5.55
N TYR A 117 -5.58 -1.05 -4.99
CA TYR A 117 -5.15 -1.86 -3.86
C TYR A 117 -4.42 -1.02 -2.81
N ARG A 118 -4.41 -1.55 -1.59
CA ARG A 118 -3.69 -0.98 -0.46
C ARG A 118 -2.94 -2.07 0.31
N VAL A 119 -1.71 -1.75 0.68
CA VAL A 119 -0.96 -2.52 1.70
C VAL A 119 -0.75 -1.60 2.89
N GLN A 120 -1.31 -1.96 4.04
CA GLN A 120 -1.21 -1.17 5.24
C GLN A 120 -0.55 -1.98 6.35
N GLY A 121 0.66 -1.58 6.72
CA GLY A 121 1.36 -2.07 7.90
C GLY A 121 1.12 -1.19 9.13
N PRO A 122 1.69 -1.55 10.29
CA PRO A 122 1.54 -0.75 11.52
C PRO A 122 2.11 0.67 11.44
N MET A 123 3.00 0.93 10.48
CA MET A 123 3.74 2.19 10.39
C MET A 123 3.72 2.82 9.00
N TYR A 124 3.10 2.17 8.02
CA TYR A 124 3.08 2.65 6.64
C TYR A 124 1.78 2.29 5.94
N VAL A 125 1.49 3.00 4.88
CA VAL A 125 0.48 2.63 3.89
C VAL A 125 1.04 2.84 2.49
N ALA A 126 0.87 1.84 1.64
CA ALA A 126 1.10 1.90 0.21
C ALA A 126 -0.24 1.79 -0.50
N GLU A 127 -0.52 2.68 -1.44
CA GLU A 127 -1.72 2.64 -2.25
C GLU A 127 -1.36 2.69 -3.73
N TYR A 128 -2.17 2.02 -4.52
CA TYR A 128 -2.14 2.06 -5.97
C TYR A 128 -3.58 2.23 -6.47
N ASP A 129 -3.82 3.23 -7.27
CA ASP A 129 -5.09 3.48 -7.93
C ASP A 129 -4.89 3.63 -9.44
N ASN A 130 -5.71 2.94 -10.22
CA ASN A 130 -5.74 3.05 -11.68
C ASN A 130 -7.21 3.10 -12.15
N THR A 131 -7.91 4.15 -11.78
CA THR A 131 -9.36 4.29 -12.09
C THR A 131 -9.65 5.39 -13.07
N GLN A 132 -8.79 6.39 -13.18
CA GLN A 132 -9.00 7.56 -14.02
C GLN A 132 -8.63 7.27 -15.48
N ASN A 133 -9.24 8.02 -16.43
CA ASN A 133 -8.96 7.96 -17.87
C ASN A 133 -9.02 6.52 -18.44
N ASP A 134 -10.12 5.81 -18.15
CA ASP A 134 -10.33 4.42 -18.59
C ASP A 134 -9.16 3.49 -18.14
N ALA A 135 -8.83 3.54 -16.85
CA ALA A 135 -7.72 2.79 -16.25
C ALA A 135 -6.36 3.06 -16.90
N ASN A 136 -6.09 4.31 -17.24
CA ASN A 136 -4.84 4.74 -17.89
C ASN A 136 -4.19 5.96 -17.20
N HIS A 137 -4.53 6.20 -15.93
CA HIS A 137 -3.90 7.24 -15.11
C HIS A 137 -3.71 6.68 -13.71
N ILE A 138 -2.46 6.54 -13.29
CA ILE A 138 -2.09 5.81 -12.08
C ILE A 138 -1.64 6.80 -11.00
N HIS A 139 -2.22 6.66 -9.82
CA HIS A 139 -1.68 7.23 -8.58
C HIS A 139 -1.09 6.11 -7.73
N ALA A 140 0.16 6.26 -7.32
CA ALA A 140 0.83 5.33 -6.42
C ALA A 140 1.58 6.11 -5.35
N VAL A 141 1.33 5.79 -4.08
CA VAL A 141 1.93 6.49 -2.95
C VAL A 141 2.47 5.51 -1.93
N TRP A 142 3.53 5.95 -1.25
CA TRP A 142 4.05 5.38 -0.01
C TRP A 142 3.99 6.43 1.07
N ARG A 143 3.36 6.14 2.21
CA ARG A 143 3.19 7.08 3.30
C ARG A 143 3.57 6.45 4.64
N ASP A 144 4.28 7.21 5.45
CA ASP A 144 4.60 6.86 6.83
C ASP A 144 3.50 7.36 7.75
N LEU A 145 2.87 6.46 8.50
CA LEU A 145 1.76 6.79 9.40
C LEU A 145 2.18 7.65 10.60
N GLN A 146 3.47 7.74 10.88
CA GLN A 146 4.01 8.47 12.04
C GLN A 146 4.70 9.78 11.66
N LYS A 147 5.41 9.80 10.51
CA LYS A 147 6.31 10.89 10.11
C LYS A 147 6.07 11.39 8.69
N ASP A 148 4.86 11.20 8.19
CA ASP A 148 4.48 11.59 6.85
C ASP A 148 4.61 13.11 6.66
N PHE A 149 5.30 13.53 5.58
CA PHE A 149 5.70 14.92 5.31
C PHE A 149 6.53 15.60 6.42
N GLY A 150 7.16 14.83 7.30
CA GLY A 150 8.03 15.31 8.37
C GLY A 150 7.40 15.21 9.76
N GLU A 151 8.15 15.70 10.75
CA GLU A 151 7.66 15.73 12.13
C GLU A 151 6.66 16.86 12.32
N ASP A 152 5.55 16.60 12.99
CA ASP A 152 4.61 17.63 13.43
C ASP A 152 5.17 18.33 14.68
N VAL A 153 6.16 19.18 14.44
CA VAL A 153 6.91 19.90 15.48
C VAL A 153 5.99 20.72 16.38
N LEU A 154 4.90 21.26 15.82
CA LEU A 154 3.93 22.05 16.59
C LEU A 154 3.14 21.15 17.53
N ARG A 155 2.64 20.01 17.07
CA ARG A 155 1.93 19.04 17.92
C ARG A 155 2.81 18.50 19.02
N ASP A 156 4.05 18.18 18.72
CA ASP A 156 5.01 17.66 19.69
C ASP A 156 5.39 18.73 20.72
N HIS A 157 5.54 19.99 20.30
CA HIS A 157 5.73 21.12 21.21
C HIS A 157 4.53 21.33 22.15
N LEU A 158 3.31 21.28 21.62
CA LEU A 158 2.09 21.43 22.43
C LEU A 158 1.91 20.29 23.44
N ARG A 159 2.28 19.05 23.07
CA ARG A 159 2.26 17.91 24.00
C ARG A 159 3.30 18.01 25.12
N GLN A 160 4.46 18.60 24.84
CA GLN A 160 5.54 18.77 25.81
C GLN A 160 5.38 20.03 26.67
N GLY A 161 4.67 21.05 26.19
CA GLY A 161 4.56 22.36 26.84
C GLY A 161 3.38 22.53 27.83
N HIS A 162 2.54 21.51 27.96
CA HIS A 162 1.33 21.55 28.83
C HIS A 162 1.23 20.35 29.79
N ALA A 163 2.35 19.74 30.16
CA ALA A 163 2.45 18.69 31.17
C ALA A 163 2.97 19.28 32.50
#